data_ac3772c65440cd48249cd780667434f9
#
_entry.id   ac3772c65440cd48249cd780667434f9
#
_cell.length_a   1.000
_cell.length_b   1.000
_cell.length_c   1.000
_cell.angle_alpha   90.00
_cell.angle_beta   90.00
_cell.angle_gamma   90.00
#
_symmetry.space_group_name_H-M   'P 1'
#
loop_
_entity.id
_entity.type
_entity.pdbx_description
1 polymer ?
#
loop_
_entity_poly.entity_id
_entity_poly.type
_entity_poly.pdbx_seq_one_letter_code
_entity_poly.pdbx_strand_id
1 'polypeptide(L)'
;SLFQEWVTEEEAKHVTRGFENSYLIPFPKEDAIVTIELKDKYHKTSASLTHEVSPKDILIHQRGTKDITPHKYLLKSGSLDKCIDVAIMAEGYTEAEMDLFYKDAQATCDALFSHEPFKRLKDRFNIVAVACPSKDSGVSIPRNNEWKTTAVSSHFDTFYSDRYLTTRSVKAIHNWLAGIPYEHII
;
A
#
# COMPACT_ATOMS: atom_id res chain seq x y z
N SER A 1 5.71 11.40 -2.02
CA SER A 1 5.92 10.17 -2.83
C SER A 1 7.40 9.91 -3.02
N LEU A 2 7.80 8.67 -3.31
CA LEU A 2 9.20 8.30 -3.55
C LEU A 2 9.85 9.15 -4.64
N PHE A 3 9.09 9.49 -5.67
CA PHE A 3 9.56 10.37 -6.74
C PHE A 3 9.92 11.78 -6.21
N GLN A 4 9.10 12.34 -5.36
CA GLN A 4 9.32 13.68 -4.81
C GLN A 4 10.56 13.73 -3.90
N GLU A 5 10.79 12.68 -3.11
CA GLU A 5 11.99 12.56 -2.28
C GLU A 5 13.24 12.35 -3.15
N TRP A 6 13.14 11.54 -4.19
CA TRP A 6 14.25 11.31 -5.12
C TRP A 6 14.79 12.60 -5.74
N VAL A 7 13.93 13.53 -6.16
CA VAL A 7 14.37 14.77 -6.80
C VAL A 7 15.11 15.74 -5.87
N THR A 8 15.11 15.47 -4.56
CA THR A 8 15.91 16.24 -3.59
C THR A 8 17.33 15.71 -3.42
N GLU A 9 17.61 14.49 -3.92
CA GLU A 9 18.94 13.89 -3.85
C GLU A 9 19.86 14.45 -4.92
N GLU A 10 21.13 14.66 -4.57
CA GLU A 10 22.13 15.16 -5.51
C GLU A 10 22.32 14.22 -6.71
N GLU A 11 22.24 12.92 -6.46
CA GLU A 11 22.33 11.87 -7.48
C GLU A 11 21.26 12.00 -8.56
N ALA A 12 20.06 12.51 -8.21
CA ALA A 12 18.96 12.71 -9.16
C ALA A 12 19.30 13.69 -10.30
N LYS A 13 20.32 14.52 -10.14
CA LYS A 13 20.80 15.43 -11.18
C LYS A 13 21.56 14.71 -12.30
N HIS A 14 22.08 13.53 -12.03
CA HIS A 14 22.99 12.80 -12.91
C HIS A 14 22.49 11.42 -13.30
N VAL A 15 21.53 10.88 -12.58
CA VAL A 15 21.00 9.51 -12.77
C VAL A 15 19.52 9.54 -13.06
N THR A 16 19.11 8.86 -14.14
CA THR A 16 17.69 8.63 -14.45
C THR A 16 17.25 7.33 -13.81
N ARG A 17 16.17 7.38 -13.02
CA ARG A 17 15.53 6.20 -12.41
C ARG A 17 14.07 6.10 -12.81
N GLY A 18 13.61 4.88 -13.03
CA GLY A 18 12.19 4.55 -13.15
C GLY A 18 11.62 4.18 -11.76
N PHE A 19 10.40 4.65 -11.50
CA PHE A 19 9.65 4.25 -10.31
C PHE A 19 8.37 3.54 -10.76
N GLU A 20 8.15 2.34 -10.20
CA GLU A 20 6.88 1.66 -10.41
C GLU A 20 5.78 2.43 -9.68
N ASN A 21 4.76 2.83 -10.41
CA ASN A 21 3.57 3.45 -9.85
C ASN A 21 2.32 2.74 -10.37
N SER A 22 1.34 2.59 -9.47
CA SER A 22 0.00 2.12 -9.81
C SER A 22 -1.00 3.21 -9.47
N TYR A 23 -1.97 3.40 -10.34
CA TYR A 23 -3.06 4.34 -10.11
C TYR A 23 -4.35 3.55 -9.86
N LEU A 24 -5.04 3.89 -8.77
CA LEU A 24 -6.37 3.37 -8.51
C LEU A 24 -7.39 4.29 -9.17
N ILE A 25 -8.22 3.70 -9.99
CA ILE A 25 -9.36 4.38 -10.61
C ILE A 25 -10.64 3.59 -10.30
N PRO A 26 -11.81 4.25 -10.25
CA PRO A 26 -13.07 3.54 -10.19
C PRO A 26 -13.20 2.56 -11.35
N PHE A 27 -13.69 1.34 -11.09
CA PHE A 27 -13.87 0.34 -12.15
C PHE A 27 -14.90 0.84 -13.17
N PRO A 28 -14.56 0.96 -14.46
CA PRO A 28 -15.46 1.49 -15.47
C PRO A 28 -16.61 0.49 -15.73
N LYS A 29 -17.83 0.99 -15.93
CA LYS A 29 -19.00 0.18 -16.26
C LYS A 29 -19.06 -0.18 -17.75
N GLU A 30 -18.44 0.62 -18.58
CA GLU A 30 -18.35 0.50 -20.03
C GLU A 30 -16.94 0.95 -20.49
N ASP A 31 -16.66 0.83 -21.77
CA ASP A 31 -15.38 1.23 -22.34
C ASP A 31 -15.08 2.69 -22.01
N ALA A 32 -13.88 2.95 -21.52
CA ALA A 32 -13.46 4.25 -21.04
C ALA A 32 -12.06 4.60 -21.53
N ILE A 33 -11.78 5.90 -21.59
CA ILE A 33 -10.46 6.43 -21.90
C ILE A 33 -9.88 7.04 -20.63
N VAL A 34 -8.72 6.55 -20.20
CA VAL A 34 -7.97 7.07 -19.06
C VAL A 34 -6.82 7.91 -19.58
N THR A 35 -6.78 9.18 -19.19
CA THR A 35 -5.68 10.09 -19.53
C THR A 35 -4.91 10.47 -18.27
N ILE A 36 -3.60 10.26 -18.28
CA ILE A 36 -2.67 10.66 -17.24
C ILE A 36 -1.87 11.84 -17.76
N GLU A 37 -1.92 12.96 -17.06
CA GLU A 37 -1.17 14.16 -17.38
C GLU A 37 -0.12 14.46 -16.30
N LEU A 38 1.12 14.68 -16.72
CA LEU A 38 2.15 15.26 -15.88
C LEU A 38 2.14 16.78 -16.05
N LYS A 39 1.99 17.49 -14.96
CA LYS A 39 1.98 18.96 -14.95
C LYS A 39 3.25 19.51 -14.30
N ASP A 40 3.76 20.58 -14.86
CA ASP A 40 4.85 21.35 -14.27
C ASP A 40 4.37 22.20 -13.06
N LYS A 41 5.29 22.94 -12.44
CA LYS A 41 4.99 23.82 -11.30
C LYS A 41 4.02 24.98 -11.65
N TYR A 42 3.76 25.23 -12.92
CA TYR A 42 2.82 26.23 -13.42
C TYR A 42 1.51 25.62 -13.90
N HIS A 43 1.27 24.34 -13.57
CA HIS A 43 0.10 23.56 -14.01
C HIS A 43 -0.02 23.34 -15.53
N LYS A 44 1.05 23.56 -16.28
CA LYS A 44 1.08 23.23 -17.72
C LYS A 44 1.39 21.75 -17.90
N THR A 45 0.66 21.10 -18.80
CA THR A 45 0.93 19.70 -19.15
C THR A 45 2.28 19.57 -19.84
N SER A 46 3.21 18.85 -19.23
CA SER A 46 4.55 18.55 -19.76
C SER A 46 4.61 17.21 -20.47
N ALA A 47 3.76 16.28 -20.11
CA ALA A 47 3.58 15.00 -20.77
C ALA A 47 2.15 14.48 -20.56
N SER A 48 1.67 13.66 -21.50
CA SER A 48 0.36 13.03 -21.42
C SER A 48 0.42 11.62 -21.97
N LEU A 49 -0.29 10.69 -21.33
CA LEU A 49 -0.49 9.33 -21.77
C LEU A 49 -1.99 9.04 -21.75
N THR A 50 -2.49 8.47 -22.84
CA THR A 50 -3.88 8.03 -22.94
C THR A 50 -3.93 6.53 -23.12
N HIS A 51 -4.84 5.87 -22.40
CA HIS A 51 -5.04 4.43 -22.46
C HIS A 51 -6.54 4.09 -22.51
N GLU A 52 -6.91 3.22 -23.43
CA GLU A 52 -8.28 2.70 -23.53
C GLU A 52 -8.44 1.52 -22.58
N VAL A 53 -9.52 1.51 -21.81
CA VAL A 53 -9.86 0.46 -20.84
C VAL A 53 -11.23 -0.10 -21.18
N SER A 54 -11.29 -1.40 -21.48
CA SER A 54 -12.56 -2.10 -21.62
C SER A 54 -12.77 -3.05 -20.43
N PRO A 55 -13.88 -2.95 -19.69
CA PRO A 55 -14.16 -3.85 -18.57
C PRO A 55 -14.36 -5.31 -19.02
N LYS A 56 -14.49 -5.55 -20.31
CA LYS A 56 -14.63 -6.89 -20.94
C LYS A 56 -13.32 -7.46 -21.45
N ASP A 57 -12.19 -6.73 -21.29
CA ASP A 57 -10.89 -7.20 -21.73
C ASP A 57 -10.51 -8.48 -20.96
N ILE A 58 -10.14 -9.52 -21.70
CA ILE A 58 -9.74 -10.83 -21.18
C ILE A 58 -8.47 -10.78 -20.31
N LEU A 59 -7.66 -9.71 -20.45
CA LEU A 59 -6.45 -9.50 -19.67
C LEU A 59 -6.71 -8.89 -18.30
N ILE A 60 -7.95 -8.45 -18.02
CA ILE A 60 -8.33 -7.91 -16.72
C ILE A 60 -8.49 -9.06 -15.72
N HIS A 61 -7.65 -9.04 -14.69
CA HIS A 61 -7.78 -9.94 -13.55
C HIS A 61 -8.76 -9.35 -12.54
N GLN A 62 -9.96 -9.93 -12.45
CA GLN A 62 -10.93 -9.55 -11.42
C GLN A 62 -10.53 -10.18 -10.08
N ARG A 63 -10.19 -9.32 -9.11
CA ARG A 63 -9.81 -9.70 -7.74
C ARG A 63 -10.84 -9.19 -6.73
N GLY A 64 -10.76 -9.70 -5.49
CA GLY A 64 -11.59 -9.19 -4.40
C GLY A 64 -13.03 -9.69 -4.37
N THR A 65 -13.34 -10.73 -5.13
CA THR A 65 -14.68 -11.37 -5.11
C THR A 65 -14.63 -12.78 -4.54
N LYS A 66 -13.70 -13.62 -4.99
CA LYS A 66 -13.55 -15.02 -4.54
C LYS A 66 -12.25 -15.24 -3.77
N ASP A 67 -11.22 -14.47 -4.07
CA ASP A 67 -9.86 -14.63 -3.56
C ASP A 67 -9.51 -13.45 -2.61
N ILE A 68 -10.41 -13.18 -1.65
CA ILE A 68 -10.14 -12.14 -0.64
C ILE A 68 -9.11 -12.67 0.34
N THR A 69 -8.04 -11.91 0.57
CA THR A 69 -6.99 -12.24 1.53
C THR A 69 -7.60 -12.45 2.93
N PRO A 70 -7.17 -13.50 3.66
CA PRO A 70 -7.61 -13.70 5.03
C PRO A 70 -7.38 -12.45 5.88
N HIS A 71 -8.42 -12.01 6.59
CA HIS A 71 -8.37 -10.77 7.36
C HIS A 71 -9.26 -10.83 8.60
N LYS A 72 -8.99 -9.96 9.55
CA LYS A 72 -9.74 -9.87 10.80
C LYS A 72 -9.91 -8.40 11.19
N TYR A 73 -11.14 -8.00 11.50
CA TYR A 73 -11.35 -6.68 12.12
C TYR A 73 -10.84 -6.68 13.55
N LEU A 74 -9.93 -5.76 13.86
CA LEU A 74 -9.45 -5.46 15.21
C LEU A 74 -10.35 -4.44 15.89
N LEU A 75 -10.92 -3.52 15.10
CA LEU A 75 -11.91 -2.55 15.52
C LEU A 75 -12.91 -2.37 14.38
N LYS A 76 -14.20 -2.44 14.68
CA LYS A 76 -15.28 -2.15 13.73
C LYS A 76 -16.31 -1.24 14.42
N SER A 77 -16.16 0.06 14.20
CA SER A 77 -17.00 1.07 14.85
C SER A 77 -18.26 1.41 14.07
N GLY A 78 -18.26 1.21 12.75
CA GLY A 78 -19.41 1.54 11.94
C GLY A 78 -19.36 1.03 10.50
N SER A 79 -20.24 1.59 9.67
CA SER A 79 -20.29 1.30 8.24
C SER A 79 -19.16 2.03 7.48
N LEU A 80 -18.78 1.49 6.32
CA LEU A 80 -17.67 1.97 5.49
C LEU A 80 -17.85 3.43 5.03
N ASP A 81 -19.10 3.87 4.87
CA ASP A 81 -19.43 5.25 4.46
C ASP A 81 -19.32 6.28 5.59
N LYS A 82 -19.12 5.84 6.84
CA LYS A 82 -19.09 6.70 8.03
C LYS A 82 -17.80 6.62 8.82
N CYS A 83 -16.97 5.64 8.56
CA CYS A 83 -15.71 5.41 9.26
C CYS A 83 -14.55 5.50 8.29
N ILE A 84 -13.38 5.79 8.81
CA ILE A 84 -12.10 5.68 8.11
C ILE A 84 -11.65 4.23 8.25
N ASP A 85 -11.45 3.55 7.13
CA ASP A 85 -10.99 2.17 7.11
C ASP A 85 -9.46 2.11 6.98
N VAL A 86 -8.81 1.47 7.96
CA VAL A 86 -7.35 1.32 8.00
C VAL A 86 -6.99 -0.16 7.92
N ALA A 87 -6.17 -0.52 6.94
CA ALA A 87 -5.63 -1.86 6.80
C ALA A 87 -4.22 -1.95 7.40
N ILE A 88 -3.99 -2.94 8.26
CA ILE A 88 -2.66 -3.31 8.76
C ILE A 88 -2.23 -4.58 8.03
N MET A 89 -1.12 -4.53 7.30
CA MET A 89 -0.64 -5.63 6.47
C MET A 89 0.47 -6.45 7.15
N ALA A 90 0.46 -7.77 6.93
CA ALA A 90 1.44 -8.70 7.53
C ALA A 90 2.77 -8.72 6.75
N GLU A 91 3.36 -7.56 6.47
CA GLU A 91 4.66 -7.51 5.79
C GLU A 91 5.79 -8.03 6.67
N GLY A 92 6.57 -8.98 6.14
CA GLY A 92 7.68 -9.60 6.86
C GLY A 92 7.31 -10.70 7.85
N TYR A 93 6.05 -11.10 7.93
CA TYR A 93 5.61 -12.27 8.69
C TYR A 93 5.37 -13.45 7.75
N THR A 94 5.90 -14.62 8.08
CA THR A 94 5.64 -15.87 7.35
C THR A 94 4.27 -16.44 7.70
N GLU A 95 3.82 -17.44 6.94
CA GLU A 95 2.56 -18.16 7.24
C GLU A 95 2.52 -18.70 8.69
N ALA A 96 3.65 -19.22 9.16
CA ALA A 96 3.78 -19.75 10.53
C ALA A 96 3.74 -18.65 11.62
N GLU A 97 3.94 -17.40 11.25
CA GLU A 97 3.97 -16.25 12.14
C GLU A 97 2.67 -15.43 12.13
N MET A 98 1.61 -15.91 11.47
CA MET A 98 0.36 -15.15 11.37
C MET A 98 -0.31 -14.91 12.73
N ASP A 99 -0.19 -15.81 13.69
CA ASP A 99 -0.70 -15.57 15.06
C ASP A 99 0.08 -14.45 15.75
N LEU A 100 1.41 -14.38 15.55
CA LEU A 100 2.23 -13.28 16.04
C LEU A 100 1.83 -11.96 15.37
N PHE A 101 1.66 -11.97 14.04
CA PHE A 101 1.18 -10.81 13.31
C PHE A 101 -0.12 -10.25 13.88
N TYR A 102 -1.14 -11.09 14.09
CA TYR A 102 -2.42 -10.63 14.65
C TYR A 102 -2.28 -10.05 16.06
N LYS A 103 -1.38 -10.59 16.87
CA LYS A 103 -1.07 -10.06 18.21
C LYS A 103 -0.42 -8.66 18.09
N ASP A 104 0.55 -8.51 17.20
CA ASP A 104 1.28 -7.26 17.00
C ASP A 104 0.39 -6.19 16.33
N ALA A 105 -0.47 -6.59 15.40
CA ALA A 105 -1.49 -5.72 14.81
C ALA A 105 -2.49 -5.22 15.86
N GLN A 106 -2.92 -6.08 16.79
CA GLN A 106 -3.78 -5.66 17.91
C GLN A 106 -3.06 -4.67 18.83
N ALA A 107 -1.79 -4.94 19.18
CA ALA A 107 -1.00 -4.02 20.00
C ALA A 107 -0.82 -2.66 19.30
N THR A 108 -0.61 -2.65 17.98
CA THR A 108 -0.53 -1.42 17.16
C THR A 108 -1.86 -0.66 17.19
N CYS A 109 -2.99 -1.35 17.02
CA CYS A 109 -4.32 -0.76 17.13
C CYS A 109 -4.55 -0.13 18.53
N ASP A 110 -4.21 -0.83 19.59
CA ASP A 110 -4.37 -0.34 20.96
C ASP A 110 -3.46 0.87 21.24
N ALA A 111 -2.22 0.83 20.74
CA ALA A 111 -1.29 1.94 20.87
C ALA A 111 -1.80 3.19 20.13
N LEU A 112 -2.32 3.05 18.91
CA LEU A 112 -2.90 4.16 18.15
C LEU A 112 -4.00 4.87 18.94
N PHE A 113 -4.92 4.11 19.52
CA PHE A 113 -6.06 4.66 20.27
C PHE A 113 -5.76 4.96 21.73
N SER A 114 -4.52 4.81 22.18
CA SER A 114 -4.08 5.30 23.49
C SER A 114 -3.72 6.79 23.47
N HIS A 115 -3.52 7.39 22.30
CA HIS A 115 -3.04 8.77 22.11
C HIS A 115 -4.09 9.68 21.47
N GLU A 116 -4.09 10.94 21.86
CA GLU A 116 -4.89 11.97 21.19
C GLU A 116 -4.26 12.39 19.86
N PRO A 117 -5.05 12.70 18.84
CA PRO A 117 -6.52 12.83 18.84
C PRO A 117 -7.27 11.50 18.61
N PHE A 118 -6.58 10.41 18.31
CA PHE A 118 -7.18 9.12 17.92
C PHE A 118 -8.05 8.52 19.03
N LYS A 119 -7.65 8.69 20.30
CA LYS A 119 -8.39 8.18 21.45
C LYS A 119 -9.84 8.65 21.47
N ARG A 120 -10.09 9.94 21.32
CA ARG A 120 -11.44 10.53 21.30
C ARG A 120 -12.21 10.30 20.00
N LEU A 121 -11.51 9.90 18.92
CA LEU A 121 -12.07 9.65 17.60
C LEU A 121 -12.19 8.17 17.28
N LYS A 122 -11.97 7.28 18.24
CA LYS A 122 -11.92 5.83 18.02
C LYS A 122 -13.17 5.28 17.33
N ASP A 123 -14.33 5.84 17.61
CA ASP A 123 -15.62 5.48 17.00
C ASP A 123 -15.75 5.89 15.51
N ARG A 124 -14.77 6.61 14.97
CA ARG A 124 -14.68 7.01 13.57
C ARG A 124 -13.81 6.08 12.72
N PHE A 125 -13.27 5.01 13.30
CA PHE A 125 -12.35 4.12 12.61
C PHE A 125 -12.84 2.69 12.57
N ASN A 126 -12.57 2.02 11.46
CA ASN A 126 -12.50 0.57 11.37
C ASN A 126 -11.05 0.18 11.14
N ILE A 127 -10.56 -0.84 11.83
CA ILE A 127 -9.18 -1.35 11.68
C ILE A 127 -9.26 -2.81 11.29
N VAL A 128 -8.64 -3.16 10.17
CA VAL A 128 -8.59 -4.53 9.66
C VAL A 128 -7.13 -5.00 9.55
N ALA A 129 -6.82 -6.14 10.15
CA ALA A 129 -5.55 -6.83 10.00
C ALA A 129 -5.65 -7.81 8.83
N VAL A 130 -4.72 -7.72 7.88
CA VAL A 130 -4.72 -8.47 6.62
C VAL A 130 -3.53 -9.43 6.59
N ALA A 131 -3.82 -10.73 6.57
CA ALA A 131 -2.82 -11.79 6.56
C ALA A 131 -2.25 -12.00 5.15
N CYS A 132 -1.21 -11.25 4.81
CA CYS A 132 -0.45 -11.40 3.57
C CYS A 132 0.92 -12.02 3.90
N PRO A 133 1.04 -13.37 3.89
CA PRO A 133 2.26 -14.02 4.34
C PRO A 133 3.43 -13.76 3.42
N SER A 134 4.58 -13.46 4.02
CA SER A 134 5.87 -13.38 3.37
C SER A 134 6.51 -14.77 3.28
N LYS A 135 7.41 -14.95 2.32
CA LYS A 135 8.20 -16.20 2.22
C LYS A 135 9.27 -16.25 3.30
N ASP A 136 9.89 -15.10 3.58
CA ASP A 136 10.94 -14.96 4.59
C ASP A 136 10.44 -14.08 5.74
N SER A 137 10.87 -14.40 6.96
CA SER A 137 10.62 -13.57 8.14
C SER A 137 11.52 -12.33 8.14
N GLY A 138 10.96 -11.19 8.54
CA GLY A 138 11.63 -9.89 8.53
C GLY A 138 11.62 -9.22 7.17
N VAL A 139 12.32 -8.10 7.04
CA VAL A 139 12.39 -7.25 5.84
C VAL A 139 13.82 -7.09 5.35
N SER A 140 14.00 -6.71 4.09
CA SER A 140 15.32 -6.50 3.51
C SER A 140 16.05 -5.30 4.12
N ILE A 141 17.34 -5.49 4.43
CA ILE A 141 18.26 -4.44 4.91
C ILE A 141 19.47 -4.39 3.98
N PRO A 142 19.38 -3.67 2.87
CA PRO A 142 20.42 -3.67 1.82
C PRO A 142 21.84 -3.33 2.31
N ARG A 143 21.99 -2.41 3.26
CA ARG A 143 23.31 -2.05 3.83
C ARG A 143 24.02 -3.22 4.51
N ASN A 144 23.24 -4.21 5.01
CA ASN A 144 23.78 -5.43 5.63
C ASN A 144 23.90 -6.57 4.62
N ASN A 145 23.58 -6.33 3.35
CA ASN A 145 23.42 -7.37 2.32
C ASN A 145 22.39 -8.44 2.71
N GLU A 146 21.37 -8.06 3.48
CA GLU A 146 20.27 -8.91 3.88
C GLU A 146 19.08 -8.70 2.93
N TRP A 147 18.76 -9.76 2.19
CA TRP A 147 17.66 -9.75 1.23
C TRP A 147 16.60 -10.75 1.62
N LYS A 148 15.35 -10.32 1.64
CA LYS A 148 14.16 -11.10 2.03
C LYS A 148 13.12 -11.05 0.94
N THR A 149 12.44 -12.17 0.76
CA THR A 149 11.28 -12.27 -0.14
C THR A 149 10.02 -12.08 0.68
N THR A 150 9.48 -10.87 0.66
CA THR A 150 8.32 -10.50 1.48
C THR A 150 7.08 -10.22 0.64
N ALA A 151 5.92 -10.10 1.26
CA ALA A 151 4.62 -9.96 0.60
C ALA A 151 4.56 -8.78 -0.37
N VAL A 152 5.20 -7.65 -0.02
CA VAL A 152 5.26 -6.44 -0.85
C VAL A 152 6.68 -5.96 -1.12
N SER A 153 7.69 -6.83 -0.89
CA SER A 153 9.10 -6.53 -1.18
C SER A 153 9.59 -5.24 -0.53
N SER A 154 9.22 -5.00 0.73
CA SER A 154 9.67 -3.83 1.46
C SER A 154 11.15 -3.93 1.84
N HIS A 155 11.81 -2.79 1.91
CA HIS A 155 13.22 -2.70 2.28
C HIS A 155 13.54 -1.38 2.98
N PHE A 156 14.51 -1.42 3.87
CA PHE A 156 15.17 -0.23 4.40
C PHE A 156 16.10 0.40 3.36
N ASP A 157 16.82 1.41 3.75
CA ASP A 157 17.82 2.13 2.95
C ASP A 157 17.29 2.79 1.67
N THR A 158 16.02 3.13 1.63
CA THR A 158 15.46 3.97 0.59
C THR A 158 16.14 5.34 0.65
N PHE A 159 16.65 5.80 -0.51
CA PHE A 159 17.47 7.02 -0.61
C PHE A 159 18.69 7.00 0.32
N TYR A 160 19.28 5.82 0.54
CA TYR A 160 20.46 5.61 1.39
C TYR A 160 20.26 5.97 2.87
N SER A 161 19.00 6.09 3.31
CA SER A 161 18.63 6.38 4.69
C SER A 161 18.09 5.14 5.39
N ASP A 162 18.60 4.84 6.57
CA ASP A 162 18.14 3.75 7.43
C ASP A 162 16.78 4.00 8.10
N ARG A 163 16.27 5.22 7.92
CA ARG A 163 15.03 5.65 8.54
C ARG A 163 13.78 5.09 7.85
N TYR A 164 13.87 4.86 6.54
CA TYR A 164 12.68 4.58 5.74
C TYR A 164 12.60 3.12 5.35
N LEU A 165 11.53 2.47 5.79
CA LEU A 165 11.05 1.20 5.24
C LEU A 165 10.03 1.53 4.15
N THR A 166 10.33 1.18 2.92
CA THR A 166 9.44 1.46 1.79
C THR A 166 9.33 0.26 0.84
N THR A 167 8.33 0.31 -0.02
CA THR A 167 8.20 -0.63 -1.13
C THR A 167 7.91 0.10 -2.43
N ARG A 168 8.35 -0.46 -3.54
CA ARG A 168 7.95 -0.07 -4.89
C ARG A 168 6.85 -0.97 -5.46
N SER A 169 6.50 -2.06 -4.77
CA SER A 169 5.51 -3.04 -5.23
C SER A 169 4.07 -2.59 -4.94
N VAL A 170 3.71 -1.39 -5.37
CA VAL A 170 2.37 -0.79 -5.14
C VAL A 170 1.26 -1.69 -5.66
N LYS A 171 1.46 -2.32 -6.82
CA LYS A 171 0.51 -3.31 -7.36
C LYS A 171 0.31 -4.51 -6.43
N ALA A 172 1.37 -5.01 -5.77
CA ALA A 172 1.25 -6.11 -4.82
C ALA A 172 0.40 -5.71 -3.61
N ILE A 173 0.60 -4.51 -3.06
CA ILE A 173 -0.24 -3.95 -1.98
C ILE A 173 -1.72 -4.04 -2.37
N HIS A 174 -2.09 -3.47 -3.51
CA HIS A 174 -3.50 -3.43 -3.94
C HIS A 174 -4.03 -4.82 -4.28
N ASN A 175 -3.19 -5.75 -4.75
CA ASN A 175 -3.59 -7.13 -4.97
C ASN A 175 -3.95 -7.84 -3.65
N TRP A 176 -3.15 -7.65 -2.59
CA TRP A 176 -3.42 -8.21 -1.27
C TRP A 176 -4.66 -7.61 -0.62
N LEU A 177 -4.91 -6.33 -0.84
CA LEU A 177 -6.05 -5.60 -0.28
C LEU A 177 -7.32 -5.68 -1.15
N ALA A 178 -7.29 -6.38 -2.28
CA ALA A 178 -8.44 -6.47 -3.17
C ALA A 178 -9.66 -7.07 -2.46
N GLY A 179 -10.78 -6.34 -2.48
CA GLY A 179 -12.03 -6.70 -1.80
C GLY A 179 -12.07 -6.38 -0.30
N ILE A 180 -11.00 -5.82 0.25
CA ILE A 180 -10.94 -5.34 1.63
C ILE A 180 -11.05 -3.82 1.60
N PRO A 181 -11.98 -3.19 2.34
CA PRO A 181 -12.09 -1.73 2.38
C PRO A 181 -10.92 -1.10 3.12
N TYR A 182 -10.34 -0.04 2.58
CA TYR A 182 -9.30 0.77 3.21
C TYR A 182 -9.19 2.14 2.55
N GLU A 183 -8.88 3.17 3.34
CA GLU A 183 -8.39 4.47 2.90
C GLU A 183 -6.91 4.66 3.28
N HIS A 184 -6.47 3.99 4.35
CA HIS A 184 -5.10 4.06 4.84
C HIS A 184 -4.51 2.67 5.05
N ILE A 185 -3.19 2.57 4.94
CA ILE A 185 -2.42 1.33 5.07
C ILE A 185 -1.29 1.55 6.08
N ILE A 186 -1.11 0.57 6.96
CA ILE A 186 -0.01 0.46 7.91
C ILE A 186 0.73 -0.85 7.67
#